data_8250e4ac2ea2d43e4847a2a00370d555
#
_entry.id   8250e4ac2ea2d43e4847a2a00370d555
#
_cell.length_a   1.000
_cell.length_b   1.000
_cell.length_c   1.000
_cell.angle_alpha   90.00
_cell.angle_beta   90.00
_cell.angle_gamma   90.00
#
_symmetry.space_group_name_H-M   'P 1'
#
loop_
_entity.id
_entity.type
_entity.pdbx_description
1 polymer ?
#
loop_
_entity_poly.entity_id
_entity_poly.type
_entity_poly.pdbx_seq_one_letter_code
_entity_poly.pdbx_strand_id
1 'polypeptide(L)'
;MKKRLTVLCAALALALAACGGTAGESAPPAASATPSPAVLPVTVKYGISNSWDALMPYNSVSGSNYARMVYDKIYDRLVYVHADGTLSPRAAKSWESADGGYAIVFHLDERSAFHDGTPVTAEHWARTFFLMTDPACPTLGRGNFAGLVGTDEDGCRLEGEPFGAEAADPYTFKLTFQDPVVPEDFLLEKNREFYVLPTHRLEGVDPAEIMEQALWLDPIGSGPCKFVSELPGSQIQLAANPKYPLGAPGFDYLVITVMDKANLLTALIAGDLDYYAIGGSVSAEDADVARSHGLEVLPGAVPNTFYELMLNNETLPDARLRRAVELALDKELLCLQSSQGLGQVTGSYVVPTSVYAPQEKTAAIRDTEEAEALLAKAGYDGRTFTLACTSSRAGLAALMQQNLAEAGIRVEIETVDSATLFAGMSDGIYDMAIASHTPNALPLWFVESRFTEGNNLFHVADLSPYQALISAVRTERDQPARQALVEELDNLLAQERPFIPLWFSTALHVQSPTVTGIDYPSASFSNENVWDWVKR
;
A
#
# COMPACT_ATOMS: atom_id res chain seq x y z
N MET A 1 -38.83 44.90 -13.46
CA MET A 1 -39.20 45.82 -12.35
C MET A 1 -38.01 45.86 -11.39
N LYS A 2 -37.40 47.07 -11.32
CA LYS A 2 -36.22 47.36 -10.48
C LYS A 2 -36.69 47.60 -9.04
N LYS A 3 -36.01 47.02 -8.04
CA LYS A 3 -36.00 47.57 -6.68
C LYS A 3 -34.58 47.55 -6.13
N ARG A 4 -34.09 48.74 -5.88
CA ARG A 4 -32.84 49.08 -5.21
C ARG A 4 -32.99 48.79 -3.71
N LEU A 5 -31.95 48.28 -3.06
CA LEU A 5 -31.83 48.27 -1.60
C LEU A 5 -30.63 49.10 -1.18
N THR A 6 -30.87 50.04 -0.31
CA THR A 6 -30.04 51.15 0.13
C THR A 6 -29.12 50.70 1.30
N VAL A 7 -27.89 51.12 1.23
CA VAL A 7 -26.86 50.96 2.31
C VAL A 7 -27.18 51.97 3.43
N LEU A 8 -27.15 51.52 4.69
CA LEU A 8 -27.26 52.40 5.88
C LEU A 8 -25.93 52.38 6.63
N CYS A 9 -25.13 53.45 6.53
CA CYS A 9 -24.00 53.75 7.40
C CYS A 9 -24.51 54.45 8.64
N ALA A 10 -24.24 53.93 9.82
CA ALA A 10 -24.44 54.64 11.08
C ALA A 10 -23.09 55.06 11.65
N ALA A 11 -22.85 56.37 11.67
CA ALA A 11 -21.74 57.02 12.38
C ALA A 11 -22.15 57.26 13.84
N LEU A 12 -21.30 56.90 14.76
CA LEU A 12 -21.46 57.22 16.20
C LEU A 12 -20.51 58.34 16.60
N ALA A 13 -21.06 59.46 17.02
CA ALA A 13 -20.33 60.65 17.42
C ALA A 13 -19.90 60.60 18.90
N LEU A 14 -18.73 61.21 19.16
CA LEU A 14 -18.18 61.47 20.50
C LEU A 14 -19.04 62.46 21.30
N ALA A 15 -19.17 62.20 22.59
CA ALA A 15 -19.50 63.20 23.58
C ALA A 15 -18.36 63.32 24.61
N LEU A 16 -17.75 64.50 24.62
CA LEU A 16 -16.81 64.96 25.68
C LEU A 16 -17.65 65.48 26.86
N ALA A 17 -17.31 65.07 28.05
CA ALA A 17 -17.63 65.83 29.27
C ALA A 17 -16.38 65.90 30.16
N ALA A 18 -15.91 67.10 30.38
CA ALA A 18 -14.81 67.41 31.30
C ALA A 18 -15.40 67.71 32.68
N CYS A 19 -14.72 67.25 33.74
CA CYS A 19 -14.66 67.91 35.04
C CYS A 19 -13.43 67.44 35.80
N GLY A 20 -12.69 68.42 36.32
CA GLY A 20 -11.37 68.34 36.85
C GLY A 20 -11.27 67.91 38.31
N GLY A 21 -10.06 67.68 38.69
CA GLY A 21 -9.58 67.85 40.10
C GLY A 21 -8.60 66.79 40.59
N THR A 22 -7.43 67.30 40.91
CA THR A 22 -6.45 66.88 41.89
C THR A 22 -5.29 65.96 41.45
N ALA A 23 -4.10 66.51 41.61
CA ALA A 23 -2.81 65.87 41.39
C ALA A 23 -2.52 64.72 42.35
N GLY A 24 -2.11 63.60 41.76
CA GLY A 24 -1.53 62.46 42.44
C GLY A 24 -0.42 61.88 41.58
N GLU A 25 0.72 61.61 42.20
CA GLU A 25 2.01 61.16 41.68
C GLU A 25 1.95 60.25 40.44
N SER A 26 2.70 60.64 39.40
CA SER A 26 2.87 59.89 38.17
C SER A 26 3.73 58.64 38.39
N ALA A 27 3.11 57.46 38.30
CA ALA A 27 3.81 56.20 38.01
C ALA A 27 4.35 56.21 36.56
N PRO A 28 5.53 55.66 36.29
CA PRO A 28 6.06 55.58 34.92
C PRO A 28 5.15 54.75 34.02
N PRO A 29 4.99 55.09 32.74
CA PRO A 29 4.14 54.33 31.82
C PRO A 29 4.68 52.91 31.71
N ALA A 30 3.79 51.94 31.94
CA ALA A 30 4.05 50.53 31.66
C ALA A 30 4.46 50.41 30.18
N ALA A 31 5.64 49.84 29.95
CA ALA A 31 6.11 49.55 28.60
C ALA A 31 5.05 48.73 27.87
N SER A 32 4.50 49.28 26.80
CA SER A 32 3.62 48.59 25.89
C SER A 32 4.38 47.38 25.36
N ALA A 33 4.02 46.20 25.79
CA ALA A 33 4.55 44.94 25.23
C ALA A 33 4.18 44.93 23.74
N THR A 34 5.16 45.06 22.89
CA THR A 34 5.02 44.84 21.45
C THR A 34 4.48 43.42 21.30
N PRO A 35 3.33 43.19 20.63
CA PRO A 35 2.86 41.84 20.43
C PRO A 35 3.93 41.05 19.66
N SER A 36 4.37 39.93 20.22
CA SER A 36 5.25 39.00 19.52
C SER A 36 4.60 38.64 18.18
N PRO A 37 5.33 38.65 17.07
CA PRO A 37 4.75 38.27 15.79
C PRO A 37 4.09 36.92 15.93
N ALA A 38 2.83 36.84 15.53
CA ALA A 38 2.11 35.56 15.54
C ALA A 38 2.85 34.57 14.62
N VAL A 39 3.35 33.49 15.19
CA VAL A 39 3.95 32.41 14.40
C VAL A 39 2.83 31.82 13.57
N LEU A 40 2.95 31.90 12.24
CA LEU A 40 1.99 31.28 11.34
C LEU A 40 2.07 29.76 11.49
N PRO A 41 0.93 29.04 11.47
CA PRO A 41 0.94 27.61 11.58
C PRO A 41 1.64 26.96 10.38
N VAL A 42 2.46 25.96 10.66
CA VAL A 42 3.17 25.18 9.66
C VAL A 42 2.19 24.18 9.05
N THR A 43 1.94 24.29 7.74
CA THR A 43 0.98 23.43 7.03
C THR A 43 1.69 22.66 5.93
N VAL A 44 1.58 21.31 5.97
CA VAL A 44 1.96 20.43 4.87
C VAL A 44 0.78 20.30 3.91
N LYS A 45 1.02 20.54 2.63
CA LYS A 45 0.03 20.46 1.55
C LYS A 45 0.27 19.22 0.71
N TYR A 46 -0.67 18.29 0.75
CA TYR A 46 -0.57 16.98 0.14
C TYR A 46 -1.60 16.83 -0.99
N GLY A 47 -1.15 16.52 -2.20
CA GLY A 47 -1.99 16.31 -3.37
C GLY A 47 -2.29 14.84 -3.63
N ILE A 48 -3.53 14.52 -3.96
CA ILE A 48 -3.96 13.20 -4.44
C ILE A 48 -4.81 13.32 -5.70
N SER A 49 -4.79 12.28 -6.56
CA SER A 49 -5.42 12.37 -7.88
C SER A 49 -6.88 11.90 -7.93
N ASN A 50 -7.39 11.28 -6.88
CA ASN A 50 -8.80 10.90 -6.75
C ASN A 50 -9.29 11.15 -5.33
N SER A 51 -10.60 11.28 -5.19
CA SER A 51 -11.25 11.47 -3.90
C SER A 51 -11.31 10.17 -3.10
N TRP A 52 -11.51 10.32 -1.80
CA TRP A 52 -11.90 9.25 -0.89
C TRP A 52 -13.41 9.05 -0.90
N ASP A 53 -13.87 7.87 -0.56
CA ASP A 53 -15.27 7.46 -0.52
C ASP A 53 -15.84 7.43 0.92
N ALA A 54 -15.00 7.14 1.91
CA ALA A 54 -15.38 7.10 3.31
C ALA A 54 -14.20 7.43 4.22
N LEU A 55 -14.51 7.96 5.41
CA LEU A 55 -13.52 8.18 6.47
C LEU A 55 -13.54 7.06 7.54
N MET A 56 -14.47 6.11 7.45
CA MET A 56 -14.52 4.90 8.25
C MET A 56 -13.76 3.78 7.53
N PRO A 57 -12.66 3.22 8.11
CA PRO A 57 -11.73 2.32 7.39
C PRO A 57 -12.39 1.06 6.82
N TYR A 58 -13.41 0.54 7.49
CA TYR A 58 -14.11 -0.69 7.11
C TYR A 58 -15.32 -0.47 6.19
N ASN A 59 -15.56 0.77 5.77
CA ASN A 59 -16.65 1.18 4.86
C ASN A 59 -16.14 1.71 3.51
N SER A 60 -14.84 1.66 3.27
CA SER A 60 -14.28 2.10 1.99
C SER A 60 -14.59 1.09 0.88
N VAL A 61 -15.25 1.56 -0.17
CA VAL A 61 -15.57 0.74 -1.33
C VAL A 61 -14.29 0.31 -2.03
N SER A 62 -14.15 -0.98 -2.30
CA SER A 62 -13.00 -1.58 -3.00
C SER A 62 -11.62 -1.37 -2.32
N GLY A 63 -11.58 -1.05 -1.03
CA GLY A 63 -10.32 -0.77 -0.35
C GLY A 63 -9.55 0.37 -1.01
N SER A 64 -10.24 1.45 -1.35
CA SER A 64 -9.68 2.61 -2.05
C SER A 64 -8.37 3.08 -1.42
N ASN A 65 -7.28 3.02 -2.18
CA ASN A 65 -5.99 3.52 -1.73
C ASN A 65 -6.04 5.02 -1.39
N TYR A 66 -6.92 5.78 -2.03
CA TYR A 66 -7.09 7.22 -1.75
C TYR A 66 -7.80 7.47 -0.41
N ALA A 67 -8.77 6.62 -0.04
CA ALA A 67 -9.36 6.66 1.29
C ALA A 67 -8.31 6.30 2.36
N ARG A 68 -7.46 5.29 2.11
CA ARG A 68 -6.33 4.94 2.98
C ARG A 68 -5.37 6.10 3.18
N MET A 69 -5.03 6.86 2.14
CA MET A 69 -4.18 8.05 2.24
C MET A 69 -4.71 9.08 3.24
N VAL A 70 -5.99 9.06 3.53
CA VAL A 70 -6.64 9.93 4.51
C VAL A 70 -6.75 9.25 5.87
N TYR A 71 -7.46 8.11 5.96
CA TYR A 71 -7.78 7.53 7.25
C TYR A 71 -6.57 6.87 7.96
N ASP A 72 -5.50 6.49 7.25
CA ASP A 72 -4.23 6.05 7.85
C ASP A 72 -3.56 7.10 8.74
N LYS A 73 -3.90 8.38 8.55
CA LYS A 73 -3.43 9.48 9.39
C LYS A 73 -4.31 9.68 10.62
N ILE A 74 -5.56 9.25 10.54
CA ILE A 74 -6.56 9.44 11.60
C ILE A 74 -6.60 8.26 12.57
N TYR A 75 -6.52 7.02 12.03
CA TYR A 75 -6.63 5.79 12.82
C TYR A 75 -5.27 5.12 12.98
N ASP A 76 -5.17 4.30 14.02
CA ASP A 76 -3.95 3.55 14.30
C ASP A 76 -4.10 2.06 13.98
N ARG A 77 -2.95 1.42 13.75
CA ARG A 77 -2.78 0.00 13.47
C ARG A 77 -1.91 -0.64 14.54
N LEU A 78 -1.89 -1.99 14.58
CA LEU A 78 -1.08 -2.71 15.58
C LEU A 78 0.42 -2.45 15.39
N VAL A 79 0.92 -2.57 14.16
CA VAL A 79 2.33 -2.39 13.84
C VAL A 79 2.52 -1.46 12.64
N TYR A 80 3.72 -0.93 12.48
CA TYR A 80 4.14 -0.23 11.27
C TYR A 80 4.89 -1.21 10.36
N VAL A 81 4.49 -1.25 9.10
CA VAL A 81 5.14 -2.06 8.06
C VAL A 81 6.00 -1.14 7.21
N HIS A 82 7.30 -1.29 7.31
CA HIS A 82 8.25 -0.56 6.48
C HIS A 82 8.16 -1.00 5.00
N ALA A 83 8.65 -0.15 4.12
CA ALA A 83 8.65 -0.44 2.70
C ALA A 83 9.38 -1.76 2.34
N ASP A 84 10.44 -2.11 3.08
CA ASP A 84 11.22 -3.34 2.91
C ASP A 84 10.58 -4.59 3.56
N GLY A 85 9.37 -4.44 4.14
CA GLY A 85 8.67 -5.53 4.81
C GLY A 85 9.11 -5.76 6.26
N THR A 86 10.04 -4.98 6.79
CA THR A 86 10.36 -5.04 8.22
C THR A 86 9.21 -4.44 9.04
N LEU A 87 9.03 -4.97 10.24
CA LEU A 87 7.97 -4.57 11.16
C LEU A 87 8.56 -3.78 12.33
N SER A 88 7.88 -2.70 12.71
CA SER A 88 8.22 -1.94 13.91
C SER A 88 6.99 -1.65 14.77
N PRO A 89 7.19 -1.36 16.07
CA PRO A 89 6.11 -0.98 16.97
C PRO A 89 5.26 0.19 16.44
N ARG A 90 3.93 0.12 16.67
CA ARG A 90 2.99 1.22 16.48
C ARG A 90 2.02 1.28 17.65
N ALA A 91 0.74 0.85 17.53
CA ALA A 91 -0.13 0.73 18.70
C ALA A 91 0.29 -0.43 19.62
N ALA A 92 0.92 -1.48 19.09
CA ALA A 92 1.59 -2.52 19.86
C ALA A 92 3.09 -2.20 20.01
N LYS A 93 3.60 -2.27 21.24
CA LYS A 93 5.04 -2.15 21.55
C LYS A 93 5.84 -3.39 21.14
N SER A 94 5.18 -4.55 21.23
CA SER A 94 5.74 -5.84 20.86
C SER A 94 4.62 -6.85 20.63
N TRP A 95 4.98 -7.94 20.00
CA TRP A 95 4.09 -9.09 19.78
C TRP A 95 4.91 -10.37 19.85
N GLU A 96 4.22 -11.47 20.14
CA GLU A 96 4.83 -12.79 20.24
C GLU A 96 3.86 -13.88 19.81
N SER A 97 4.43 -14.98 19.29
CA SER A 97 3.68 -16.20 19.02
C SER A 97 3.37 -16.92 20.32
N ALA A 98 2.15 -17.41 20.45
CA ALA A 98 1.70 -18.18 21.60
C ALA A 98 0.94 -19.45 21.16
N ASP A 99 0.70 -20.34 22.12
CA ASP A 99 -0.09 -21.56 21.93
C ASP A 99 0.39 -22.44 20.75
N GLY A 100 1.71 -22.50 20.52
CA GLY A 100 2.29 -23.29 19.43
C GLY A 100 2.02 -22.69 18.04
N GLY A 101 1.79 -21.38 17.93
CA GLY A 101 1.47 -20.65 16.73
C GLY A 101 -0.02 -20.47 16.49
N TYR A 102 -0.89 -21.03 17.35
CA TYR A 102 -2.33 -20.80 17.25
C TYR A 102 -2.77 -19.45 17.82
N ALA A 103 -1.85 -18.66 18.37
CA ALA A 103 -2.17 -17.32 18.85
C ALA A 103 -1.02 -16.33 18.60
N ILE A 104 -1.41 -15.05 18.47
CA ILE A 104 -0.51 -13.90 18.55
C ILE A 104 -0.96 -13.04 19.73
N VAL A 105 -0.02 -12.71 20.61
CA VAL A 105 -0.23 -11.82 21.74
C VAL A 105 0.44 -10.48 21.44
N PHE A 106 -0.33 -9.39 21.52
CA PHE A 106 0.12 -8.01 21.31
C PHE A 106 0.16 -7.27 22.63
N HIS A 107 1.30 -6.68 22.96
CA HIS A 107 1.47 -5.78 24.11
C HIS A 107 1.32 -4.34 23.63
N LEU A 108 0.22 -3.71 23.99
CA LEU A 108 -0.14 -2.37 23.53
C LEU A 108 0.65 -1.27 24.24
N ASP A 109 0.81 -0.12 23.57
CA ASP A 109 1.41 1.06 24.17
C ASP A 109 0.39 1.79 25.05
N GLU A 110 0.65 1.85 26.34
CA GLU A 110 -0.20 2.47 27.36
C GLU A 110 -0.36 4.00 27.17
N ARG A 111 0.53 4.62 26.36
CA ARG A 111 0.45 6.05 26.04
C ARG A 111 -0.57 6.34 24.93
N SER A 112 -1.03 5.30 24.22
CA SER A 112 -1.99 5.45 23.13
C SER A 112 -3.34 5.92 23.64
N ALA A 113 -3.89 6.95 23.02
CA ALA A 113 -5.20 7.49 23.33
C ALA A 113 -5.93 7.92 22.06
N PHE A 114 -7.24 7.78 22.07
CA PHE A 114 -8.09 8.39 21.04
C PHE A 114 -7.98 9.92 21.09
N HIS A 115 -8.37 10.57 20.00
CA HIS A 115 -8.28 12.03 19.86
C HIS A 115 -9.14 12.80 20.87
N ASP A 116 -10.16 12.16 21.46
CA ASP A 116 -10.96 12.70 22.56
C ASP A 116 -10.32 12.51 23.94
N GLY A 117 -9.18 11.84 24.02
CA GLY A 117 -8.42 11.59 25.24
C GLY A 117 -8.72 10.26 25.92
N THR A 118 -9.64 9.46 25.42
CA THR A 118 -9.93 8.12 25.94
C THR A 118 -8.73 7.20 25.69
N PRO A 119 -8.17 6.48 26.70
CA PRO A 119 -7.09 5.53 26.47
C PRO A 119 -7.47 4.43 25.48
N VAL A 120 -6.57 4.09 24.57
CA VAL A 120 -6.74 2.91 23.70
C VAL A 120 -6.36 1.67 24.48
N THR A 121 -7.28 0.73 24.60
CA THR A 121 -7.07 -0.52 25.33
C THR A 121 -7.30 -1.75 24.45
N ALA A 122 -6.90 -2.92 24.93
CA ALA A 122 -7.14 -4.20 24.26
C ALA A 122 -8.64 -4.46 24.05
N GLU A 123 -9.51 -3.95 24.93
CA GLU A 123 -10.97 -4.06 24.77
C GLU A 123 -11.46 -3.32 23.51
N HIS A 124 -10.88 -2.16 23.17
CA HIS A 124 -11.22 -1.46 21.93
C HIS A 124 -10.85 -2.27 20.69
N TRP A 125 -9.69 -2.94 20.71
CA TRP A 125 -9.27 -3.85 19.65
C TRP A 125 -10.21 -5.06 19.55
N ALA A 126 -10.43 -5.77 20.65
CA ALA A 126 -11.31 -6.93 20.70
C ALA A 126 -12.74 -6.57 20.24
N ARG A 127 -13.27 -5.45 20.72
CA ARG A 127 -14.59 -4.96 20.34
C ARG A 127 -14.66 -4.55 18.86
N THR A 128 -13.60 -3.95 18.31
CA THR A 128 -13.53 -3.64 16.87
C THR A 128 -13.66 -4.91 16.03
N PHE A 129 -12.87 -5.93 16.33
CA PHE A 129 -12.93 -7.22 15.63
C PHE A 129 -14.31 -7.87 15.78
N PHE A 130 -14.87 -7.84 16.99
CA PHE A 130 -16.20 -8.38 17.24
C PHE A 130 -17.30 -7.71 16.41
N LEU A 131 -17.25 -6.38 16.28
CA LEU A 131 -18.23 -5.61 15.49
C LEU A 131 -18.05 -5.84 13.99
N MET A 132 -16.79 -5.86 13.51
CA MET A 132 -16.50 -6.00 12.08
C MET A 132 -16.75 -7.41 11.53
N THR A 133 -16.77 -8.42 12.40
CA THR A 133 -17.11 -9.81 12.05
C THR A 133 -18.59 -10.14 12.25
N ASP A 134 -19.38 -9.22 12.78
CA ASP A 134 -20.82 -9.43 12.97
C ASP A 134 -21.51 -9.60 11.61
N PRO A 135 -22.31 -10.67 11.41
CA PRO A 135 -23.01 -10.90 10.14
C PRO A 135 -23.93 -9.76 9.71
N ALA A 136 -24.49 -8.99 10.68
CA ALA A 136 -25.37 -7.86 10.41
C ALA A 136 -24.58 -6.59 10.02
N CYS A 137 -23.29 -6.47 10.39
CA CYS A 137 -22.48 -5.31 10.07
C CYS A 137 -22.11 -5.32 8.56
N PRO A 138 -22.45 -4.27 7.77
CA PRO A 138 -22.17 -4.22 6.35
C PRO A 138 -20.70 -3.85 6.05
N THR A 139 -19.75 -4.46 6.78
CA THR A 139 -18.32 -4.19 6.62
C THR A 139 -17.77 -4.70 5.30
N LEU A 140 -16.89 -3.93 4.69
CA LEU A 140 -16.11 -4.33 3.53
C LEU A 140 -14.78 -4.96 3.99
N GLY A 141 -14.29 -5.95 3.23
CA GLY A 141 -13.05 -6.67 3.58
C GLY A 141 -13.16 -7.62 4.77
N ARG A 142 -14.38 -8.10 5.11
CA ARG A 142 -14.63 -9.05 6.20
C ARG A 142 -13.77 -10.31 6.09
N GLY A 143 -13.51 -10.81 4.88
CA GLY A 143 -12.63 -11.95 4.63
C GLY A 143 -11.21 -11.80 5.23
N ASN A 144 -10.78 -10.59 5.59
CA ASN A 144 -9.51 -10.40 6.31
C ASN A 144 -9.52 -10.95 7.74
N PHE A 145 -10.70 -11.20 8.31
CA PHE A 145 -10.89 -11.81 9.63
C PHE A 145 -11.06 -13.34 9.55
N ALA A 146 -11.15 -13.92 8.35
CA ALA A 146 -11.20 -15.37 8.17
C ALA A 146 -9.97 -16.05 8.79
N GLY A 147 -10.17 -17.26 9.32
CA GLY A 147 -9.13 -18.01 10.02
C GLY A 147 -9.00 -17.70 11.51
N LEU A 148 -9.67 -16.66 12.03
CA LEU A 148 -9.81 -16.49 13.49
C LEU A 148 -10.76 -17.55 14.07
N VAL A 149 -10.47 -18.04 15.27
CA VAL A 149 -11.41 -18.92 15.99
C VAL A 149 -12.78 -18.26 16.08
N GLY A 150 -13.83 -19.01 15.76
CA GLY A 150 -15.21 -18.54 15.76
C GLY A 150 -15.60 -17.67 14.57
N THR A 151 -14.85 -17.72 13.46
CA THR A 151 -15.27 -17.16 12.17
C THR A 151 -15.42 -18.26 11.11
N ASP A 152 -16.23 -18.00 10.10
CA ASP A 152 -16.34 -18.82 8.89
C ASP A 152 -15.29 -18.41 7.80
N GLU A 153 -15.38 -19.03 6.64
CA GLU A 153 -14.48 -18.76 5.50
C GLU A 153 -14.59 -17.34 4.94
N ASP A 154 -15.72 -16.67 5.15
CA ASP A 154 -15.97 -15.28 4.77
C ASP A 154 -15.60 -14.28 5.88
N GLY A 155 -15.10 -14.76 7.04
CA GLY A 155 -14.75 -13.96 8.20
C GLY A 155 -15.95 -13.49 9.02
N CYS A 156 -17.15 -14.09 8.81
CA CYS A 156 -18.32 -13.85 9.64
C CYS A 156 -18.20 -14.58 10.97
N ARG A 157 -18.52 -13.89 12.06
CA ARG A 157 -18.55 -14.50 13.37
C ARG A 157 -19.71 -15.49 13.50
N LEU A 158 -19.39 -16.68 14.00
CA LEU A 158 -20.34 -17.77 14.25
C LEU A 158 -21.06 -17.53 15.57
N GLU A 159 -22.39 -17.69 15.57
CA GLU A 159 -23.21 -17.48 16.76
C GLU A 159 -22.98 -18.62 17.76
N GLY A 160 -22.74 -18.26 19.03
CA GLY A 160 -22.55 -19.21 20.13
C GLY A 160 -21.16 -19.85 20.21
N GLU A 161 -20.28 -19.58 19.26
CA GLU A 161 -18.90 -20.08 19.29
C GLU A 161 -17.97 -19.10 20.03
N PRO A 162 -16.87 -19.60 20.66
CA PRO A 162 -15.81 -18.76 21.18
C PRO A 162 -15.25 -17.87 20.08
N PHE A 163 -14.85 -16.65 20.41
CA PHE A 163 -14.30 -15.70 19.42
C PHE A 163 -12.81 -15.47 19.65
N GLY A 164 -12.02 -15.57 18.59
CA GLY A 164 -10.57 -15.53 18.65
C GLY A 164 -9.92 -14.15 18.82
N ALA A 165 -10.67 -13.10 19.14
CA ALA A 165 -10.10 -11.77 19.44
C ALA A 165 -10.52 -11.35 20.84
N GLU A 166 -9.57 -11.28 21.79
CA GLU A 166 -9.86 -11.05 23.21
C GLU A 166 -8.88 -10.06 23.86
N ALA A 167 -9.36 -9.34 24.86
CA ALA A 167 -8.55 -8.55 25.77
C ALA A 167 -8.20 -9.42 26.99
N ALA A 168 -6.96 -9.88 27.07
CA ALA A 168 -6.49 -10.66 28.20
C ALA A 168 -6.32 -9.79 29.48
N ASP A 169 -5.92 -8.53 29.27
CA ASP A 169 -5.89 -7.44 30.24
C ASP A 169 -6.02 -6.10 29.49
N PRO A 170 -6.03 -4.93 30.16
CA PRO A 170 -6.23 -3.64 29.49
C PRO A 170 -5.25 -3.34 28.34
N TYR A 171 -4.05 -3.91 28.33
CA TYR A 171 -3.02 -3.63 27.35
C TYR A 171 -2.42 -4.89 26.70
N THR A 172 -3.07 -6.04 26.89
CA THR A 172 -2.72 -7.30 26.23
C THR A 172 -3.87 -7.75 25.34
N PHE A 173 -3.69 -7.62 24.03
CA PHE A 173 -4.65 -8.06 23.01
C PHE A 173 -4.18 -9.38 22.41
N LYS A 174 -5.06 -10.39 22.37
CA LYS A 174 -4.75 -11.71 21.85
C LYS A 174 -5.64 -12.05 20.66
N LEU A 175 -5.01 -12.53 19.58
CA LEU A 175 -5.68 -13.18 18.46
C LEU A 175 -5.43 -14.68 18.52
N THR A 176 -6.48 -15.48 18.37
CA THR A 176 -6.43 -16.95 18.32
C THR A 176 -6.97 -17.44 16.99
N PHE A 177 -6.24 -18.34 16.34
CA PHE A 177 -6.48 -18.78 14.97
C PHE A 177 -6.92 -20.25 14.93
N GLN A 178 -7.66 -20.62 13.87
CA GLN A 178 -8.07 -21.99 13.59
C GLN A 178 -6.88 -22.87 13.21
N ASP A 179 -5.95 -22.30 12.43
CA ASP A 179 -4.69 -22.90 12.04
C ASP A 179 -3.51 -22.08 12.57
N PRO A 180 -2.35 -22.71 12.76
CA PRO A 180 -1.20 -21.99 13.26
C PRO A 180 -0.66 -20.98 12.23
N VAL A 181 -0.29 -19.79 12.69
CA VAL A 181 0.24 -18.69 11.89
C VAL A 181 1.67 -18.31 12.29
N VAL A 182 2.41 -17.74 11.35
CA VAL A 182 3.65 -17.01 11.61
C VAL A 182 3.30 -15.54 11.81
N PRO A 183 3.59 -14.94 12.99
CA PRO A 183 3.15 -13.58 13.31
C PRO A 183 3.59 -12.55 12.26
N GLU A 184 4.83 -12.62 11.79
CA GLU A 184 5.38 -11.67 10.83
C GLU A 184 4.62 -11.74 9.50
N ASP A 185 4.30 -12.91 9.02
CA ASP A 185 3.55 -13.09 7.79
C ASP A 185 2.12 -12.59 7.90
N PHE A 186 1.45 -12.96 9.00
CA PHE A 186 0.11 -12.47 9.29
C PHE A 186 0.07 -10.95 9.33
N LEU A 187 1.05 -10.32 9.97
CA LEU A 187 1.14 -8.87 10.07
C LEU A 187 1.48 -8.21 8.73
N LEU A 188 2.38 -8.78 7.94
CA LEU A 188 2.68 -8.30 6.60
C LEU A 188 1.47 -8.36 5.67
N GLU A 189 0.64 -9.39 5.81
CA GLU A 189 -0.54 -9.58 4.98
C GLU A 189 -1.75 -8.77 5.46
N LYS A 190 -2.05 -8.82 6.76
CA LYS A 190 -3.34 -8.39 7.30
C LYS A 190 -3.29 -7.08 8.10
N ASN A 191 -2.13 -6.68 8.65
CA ASN A 191 -2.07 -5.48 9.52
C ASN A 191 -2.63 -4.22 8.86
N ARG A 192 -2.42 -4.06 7.55
CA ARG A 192 -2.92 -2.89 6.80
C ARG A 192 -4.44 -2.81 6.73
N GLU A 193 -5.16 -3.90 7.07
CA GLU A 193 -6.62 -3.98 7.06
C GLU A 193 -7.23 -3.78 8.45
N PHE A 194 -6.40 -3.74 9.51
CA PHE A 194 -6.87 -3.68 10.89
C PHE A 194 -6.59 -2.32 11.52
N TYR A 195 -7.66 -1.62 11.88
CA TYR A 195 -7.65 -0.33 12.55
C TYR A 195 -8.43 -0.43 13.85
N VAL A 196 -7.96 0.23 14.91
CA VAL A 196 -8.76 0.34 16.14
C VAL A 196 -9.82 1.43 15.98
N LEU A 197 -11.07 1.09 16.27
CA LEU A 197 -12.19 2.02 16.24
C LEU A 197 -12.50 2.56 17.63
N PRO A 198 -13.09 3.77 17.75
CA PRO A 198 -13.53 4.35 19.02
C PRO A 198 -14.82 3.66 19.51
N THR A 199 -14.71 2.40 19.92
CA THR A 199 -15.86 1.55 20.25
C THR A 199 -16.65 2.04 21.47
N HIS A 200 -16.04 2.87 22.33
CA HIS A 200 -16.71 3.59 23.41
C HIS A 200 -17.76 4.60 22.91
N ARG A 201 -17.68 5.02 21.64
CA ARG A 201 -18.66 5.89 20.96
C ARG A 201 -19.72 5.09 20.19
N LEU A 202 -19.59 3.77 20.16
CA LEU A 202 -20.48 2.84 19.45
C LEU A 202 -21.26 1.94 20.42
N GLU A 203 -21.26 2.24 21.71
CA GLU A 203 -22.02 1.48 22.70
C GLU A 203 -23.52 1.57 22.42
N GLY A 204 -24.18 0.39 22.34
CA GLY A 204 -25.61 0.28 22.07
C GLY A 204 -26.04 0.56 20.62
N VAL A 205 -25.10 0.81 19.71
CA VAL A 205 -25.38 0.93 18.28
C VAL A 205 -25.61 -0.46 17.69
N ASP A 206 -26.68 -0.62 16.91
CA ASP A 206 -26.95 -1.84 16.15
C ASP A 206 -25.81 -2.08 15.15
N PRO A 207 -25.22 -3.28 15.09
CA PRO A 207 -24.20 -3.59 14.08
C PRO A 207 -24.59 -3.24 12.65
N ALA A 208 -25.87 -3.39 12.28
CA ALA A 208 -26.37 -3.03 10.94
C ALA A 208 -26.29 -1.52 10.65
N GLU A 209 -26.27 -0.68 11.67
CA GLU A 209 -26.30 0.79 11.56
C GLU A 209 -24.92 1.44 11.80
N ILE A 210 -23.88 0.65 12.10
CA ILE A 210 -22.54 1.17 12.45
C ILE A 210 -22.00 2.07 11.35
N MET A 211 -22.14 1.68 10.08
CA MET A 211 -21.57 2.43 8.94
C MET A 211 -22.29 3.76 8.67
N GLU A 212 -23.50 3.94 9.21
CA GLU A 212 -24.32 5.14 9.00
C GLU A 212 -24.18 6.17 10.14
N GLN A 213 -23.34 5.89 11.14
CA GLN A 213 -23.18 6.75 12.29
C GLN A 213 -22.57 8.11 11.92
N ALA A 214 -23.15 9.19 12.45
CA ALA A 214 -22.66 10.55 12.28
C ALA A 214 -21.22 10.75 12.79
N LEU A 215 -20.72 9.85 13.62
CA LEU A 215 -19.34 9.80 14.08
C LEU A 215 -18.33 9.81 12.92
N TRP A 216 -18.67 9.24 11.77
CA TRP A 216 -17.76 9.15 10.63
C TRP A 216 -17.66 10.46 9.82
N LEU A 217 -18.52 11.45 10.11
CA LEU A 217 -18.42 12.80 9.54
C LEU A 217 -17.45 13.71 10.32
N ASP A 218 -17.16 13.35 11.59
CA ASP A 218 -16.17 13.98 12.46
C ASP A 218 -15.39 12.85 13.19
N PRO A 219 -14.52 12.13 12.47
CA PRO A 219 -13.98 10.88 12.95
C PRO A 219 -12.99 11.07 14.09
N ILE A 220 -13.16 10.26 15.12
CA ILE A 220 -12.27 10.15 16.27
C ILE A 220 -11.41 8.90 16.08
N GLY A 221 -10.12 9.08 15.79
CA GLY A 221 -9.13 8.02 15.73
C GLY A 221 -8.13 8.08 16.86
N SER A 222 -7.05 7.34 16.74
CA SER A 222 -5.92 7.35 17.68
C SER A 222 -4.58 7.62 16.98
N GLY A 223 -4.63 7.94 15.71
CA GLY A 223 -3.47 8.14 14.84
C GLY A 223 -2.72 9.47 15.05
N PRO A 224 -1.71 9.72 14.19
CA PRO A 224 -0.84 10.89 14.29
C PRO A 224 -1.51 12.21 13.92
N CYS A 225 -2.69 12.19 13.29
CA CYS A 225 -3.43 13.40 12.92
C CYS A 225 -4.90 13.31 13.35
N LYS A 226 -5.46 14.46 13.73
CA LYS A 226 -6.85 14.64 14.14
C LYS A 226 -7.64 15.29 13.02
N PHE A 227 -8.87 14.86 12.80
CA PHE A 227 -9.79 15.51 11.88
C PHE A 227 -10.08 16.95 12.32
N VAL A 228 -10.16 17.86 11.37
CA VAL A 228 -10.53 19.27 11.60
C VAL A 228 -11.74 19.66 10.76
N SER A 229 -11.67 19.43 9.46
CA SER A 229 -12.74 19.76 8.54
C SER A 229 -12.57 19.06 7.20
N GLU A 230 -13.68 18.89 6.49
CA GLU A 230 -13.73 18.35 5.15
C GLU A 230 -14.55 19.24 4.23
N LEU A 231 -14.06 19.42 3.00
CA LEU A 231 -14.83 19.84 1.86
C LEU A 231 -15.01 18.60 0.97
N PRO A 232 -16.17 17.93 1.02
CA PRO A 232 -16.37 16.62 0.43
C PRO A 232 -15.90 16.53 -1.03
N GLY A 233 -15.14 15.48 -1.34
CA GLY A 233 -14.61 15.23 -2.68
C GLY A 233 -13.51 16.20 -3.15
N SER A 234 -13.08 17.15 -2.32
CA SER A 234 -12.12 18.18 -2.71
C SER A 234 -10.94 18.30 -1.76
N GLN A 235 -11.20 18.46 -0.46
CA GLN A 235 -10.14 18.74 0.51
C GLN A 235 -10.50 18.23 1.90
N ILE A 236 -9.50 17.78 2.64
CA ILE A 236 -9.60 17.51 4.08
C ILE A 236 -8.44 18.19 4.80
N GLN A 237 -8.73 18.76 5.95
CA GLN A 237 -7.75 19.33 6.86
C GLN A 237 -7.66 18.47 8.12
N LEU A 238 -6.45 18.10 8.46
CA LEU A 238 -6.10 17.37 9.68
C LEU A 238 -5.14 18.23 10.50
N ALA A 239 -5.24 18.16 11.83
CA ALA A 239 -4.28 18.78 12.76
C ALA A 239 -3.32 17.70 13.29
N ALA A 240 -2.06 18.04 13.47
CA ALA A 240 -1.10 17.14 14.11
C ALA A 240 -1.59 16.74 15.51
N ASN A 241 -1.35 15.48 15.90
CA ASN A 241 -1.58 14.99 17.25
C ASN A 241 -0.27 15.12 18.07
N PRO A 242 -0.11 16.15 18.92
CA PRO A 242 1.15 16.38 19.64
C PRO A 242 1.42 15.32 20.72
N LYS A 243 0.46 14.46 21.01
CA LYS A 243 0.56 13.40 22.00
C LYS A 243 0.70 12.01 21.38
N TYR A 244 0.95 11.94 20.07
CA TYR A 244 1.10 10.66 19.40
C TYR A 244 2.31 9.90 19.95
N PRO A 245 2.18 8.60 20.33
CA PRO A 245 3.23 7.87 21.06
C PRO A 245 4.57 7.76 20.33
N LEU A 246 4.57 7.69 18.99
CA LEU A 246 5.78 7.55 18.17
C LEU A 246 6.45 8.89 17.87
N GLY A 247 5.82 10.00 18.20
CA GLY A 247 6.34 11.36 17.99
C GLY A 247 5.26 12.29 17.44
N ALA A 248 5.40 13.58 17.75
CA ALA A 248 4.53 14.61 17.18
C ALA A 248 4.99 14.92 15.75
N PRO A 249 4.07 14.99 14.75
CA PRO A 249 4.42 15.49 13.43
C PRO A 249 5.07 16.87 13.47
N GLY A 250 6.08 17.12 12.63
CA GLY A 250 6.81 18.38 12.54
C GLY A 250 6.06 19.47 11.74
N PHE A 251 4.75 19.54 11.91
CA PHE A 251 3.84 20.55 11.33
C PHE A 251 2.61 20.71 12.24
N ASP A 252 1.81 21.78 12.02
CA ASP A 252 0.57 22.01 12.75
C ASP A 252 -0.65 21.38 12.02
N TYR A 253 -0.66 21.51 10.69
CA TYR A 253 -1.75 21.01 9.85
C TYR A 253 -1.25 20.23 8.64
N LEU A 254 -2.01 19.20 8.27
CA LEU A 254 -1.90 18.49 7.00
C LEU A 254 -3.18 18.75 6.21
N VAL A 255 -3.03 19.32 5.02
CA VAL A 255 -4.14 19.57 4.09
C VAL A 255 -3.99 18.64 2.90
N ILE A 256 -4.94 17.72 2.74
CA ILE A 256 -4.99 16.80 1.61
C ILE A 256 -5.98 17.36 0.60
N THR A 257 -5.53 17.59 -0.64
CA THR A 257 -6.32 18.20 -1.71
C THR A 257 -6.43 17.25 -2.90
N VAL A 258 -7.65 17.05 -3.39
CA VAL A 258 -7.92 16.30 -4.63
C VAL A 258 -7.65 17.21 -5.82
N MET A 259 -6.82 16.74 -6.74
CA MET A 259 -6.44 17.49 -7.93
C MET A 259 -6.27 16.55 -9.11
N ASP A 260 -6.62 16.98 -10.32
CA ASP A 260 -6.36 16.21 -11.54
C ASP A 260 -4.87 15.86 -11.62
N LYS A 261 -4.57 14.61 -11.97
CA LYS A 261 -3.21 14.08 -12.05
C LYS A 261 -2.29 14.96 -12.91
N ALA A 262 -2.82 15.51 -14.01
CA ALA A 262 -2.06 16.36 -14.93
C ALA A 262 -1.61 17.70 -14.29
N ASN A 263 -2.26 18.13 -13.21
CA ASN A 263 -1.98 19.40 -12.54
C ASN A 263 -1.08 19.28 -11.32
N LEU A 264 -0.86 18.06 -10.79
CA LEU A 264 -0.14 17.84 -9.53
C LEU A 264 1.30 18.36 -9.57
N LEU A 265 2.06 18.04 -10.62
CA LEU A 265 3.44 18.52 -10.77
C LEU A 265 3.49 20.04 -10.88
N THR A 266 2.58 20.64 -11.65
CA THR A 266 2.50 22.10 -11.81
C THR A 266 2.20 22.80 -10.47
N ALA A 267 1.27 22.24 -9.69
CA ALA A 267 0.94 22.77 -8.36
C ALA A 267 2.11 22.62 -7.37
N LEU A 268 2.87 21.53 -7.46
CA LEU A 268 4.07 21.35 -6.65
C LEU A 268 5.17 22.36 -7.03
N ILE A 269 5.40 22.60 -8.32
CA ILE A 269 6.35 23.62 -8.82
C ILE A 269 5.93 25.03 -8.36
N ALA A 270 4.63 25.33 -8.35
CA ALA A 270 4.10 26.60 -7.89
C ALA A 270 4.16 26.79 -6.36
N GLY A 271 4.43 25.72 -5.58
CA GLY A 271 4.40 25.75 -4.11
C GLY A 271 2.97 25.66 -3.54
N ASP A 272 1.99 25.31 -4.36
CA ASP A 272 0.62 25.05 -3.92
C ASP A 272 0.48 23.66 -3.26
N LEU A 273 1.42 22.76 -3.54
CA LEU A 273 1.62 21.48 -2.87
C LEU A 273 3.07 21.39 -2.33
N ASP A 274 3.26 20.53 -1.34
CA ASP A 274 4.58 20.15 -0.82
C ASP A 274 4.96 18.73 -1.26
N TYR A 275 3.94 17.89 -1.45
CA TYR A 275 4.07 16.50 -1.88
C TYR A 275 2.79 16.06 -2.57
N TYR A 276 2.89 15.09 -3.47
CA TYR A 276 1.73 14.40 -4.00
C TYR A 276 1.97 12.91 -4.15
N ALA A 277 0.91 12.11 -4.00
CA ALA A 277 0.92 10.69 -4.33
C ALA A 277 0.01 10.40 -5.53
N ILE A 278 0.57 9.65 -6.46
CA ILE A 278 -0.15 9.11 -7.61
C ILE A 278 0.01 7.58 -7.61
N GLY A 279 -0.97 6.88 -8.14
CA GLY A 279 -0.82 5.45 -8.35
C GLY A 279 0.25 5.17 -9.40
N GLY A 280 1.46 4.82 -8.98
CA GLY A 280 2.58 4.49 -9.85
C GLY A 280 3.74 5.48 -9.79
N SER A 281 4.62 5.44 -10.79
CA SER A 281 5.81 6.27 -10.89
C SER A 281 5.52 7.61 -11.57
N VAL A 282 6.24 8.65 -11.17
CA VAL A 282 6.41 9.87 -11.97
C VAL A 282 7.20 9.50 -13.24
N SER A 283 6.84 10.08 -14.38
CA SER A 283 7.58 9.85 -15.63
C SER A 283 9.00 10.43 -15.55
N ALA A 284 9.94 9.91 -16.37
CA ALA A 284 11.29 10.48 -16.43
C ALA A 284 11.27 11.94 -16.89
N GLU A 285 10.38 12.28 -17.83
CA GLU A 285 10.21 13.65 -18.32
C GLU A 285 9.75 14.58 -17.20
N ASP A 286 8.71 14.19 -16.43
CA ASP A 286 8.23 14.96 -15.29
C ASP A 286 9.27 15.05 -14.19
N ALA A 287 10.06 14.00 -13.96
CA ALA A 287 11.16 14.00 -13.01
C ALA A 287 12.26 14.99 -13.39
N ASP A 288 12.61 15.09 -14.69
CA ASP A 288 13.59 16.07 -15.19
C ASP A 288 13.04 17.50 -15.08
N VAL A 289 11.77 17.71 -15.39
CA VAL A 289 11.08 18.99 -15.15
C VAL A 289 11.12 19.35 -13.67
N ALA A 290 10.79 18.41 -12.78
CA ALA A 290 10.84 18.62 -11.33
C ALA A 290 12.24 19.05 -10.85
N ARG A 291 13.29 18.32 -11.25
CA ARG A 291 14.70 18.65 -10.94
C ARG A 291 15.09 20.05 -11.41
N SER A 292 14.67 20.43 -12.63
CA SER A 292 14.98 21.76 -13.19
C SER A 292 14.35 22.91 -12.40
N HIS A 293 13.29 22.64 -11.61
CA HIS A 293 12.62 23.59 -10.74
C HIS A 293 13.04 23.47 -9.26
N GLY A 294 14.09 22.69 -8.98
CA GLY A 294 14.65 22.57 -7.62
C GLY A 294 13.84 21.66 -6.69
N LEU A 295 12.97 20.83 -7.23
CA LEU A 295 12.26 19.80 -6.48
C LEU A 295 13.15 18.57 -6.26
N GLU A 296 12.90 17.84 -5.19
CA GLU A 296 13.55 16.56 -4.93
C GLU A 296 12.83 15.45 -5.70
N VAL A 297 13.62 14.62 -6.41
CA VAL A 297 13.15 13.43 -7.10
C VAL A 297 13.84 12.22 -6.47
N LEU A 298 13.07 11.38 -5.83
CA LEU A 298 13.54 10.27 -5.02
C LEU A 298 13.01 8.95 -5.59
N PRO A 299 13.87 7.92 -5.72
CA PRO A 299 13.39 6.57 -5.98
C PRO A 299 12.68 6.03 -4.73
N GLY A 300 11.66 5.20 -4.90
CA GLY A 300 11.10 4.42 -3.81
C GLY A 300 12.17 3.52 -3.18
N ALA A 301 12.06 3.30 -1.88
CA ALA A 301 13.03 2.50 -1.12
C ALA A 301 13.11 1.04 -1.59
N VAL A 302 12.02 0.54 -2.17
CA VAL A 302 11.90 -0.86 -2.60
C VAL A 302 11.14 -0.95 -3.92
N PRO A 303 11.26 -2.07 -4.63
CA PRO A 303 10.48 -2.30 -5.85
C PRO A 303 8.97 -2.26 -5.59
N ASN A 304 8.26 -1.58 -6.48
CA ASN A 304 6.80 -1.49 -6.44
C ASN A 304 6.12 -2.24 -7.60
N THR A 305 6.89 -2.74 -8.55
CA THR A 305 6.37 -3.47 -9.71
C THR A 305 7.30 -4.63 -10.06
N PHE A 306 6.73 -5.82 -10.17
CA PHE A 306 7.37 -7.03 -10.72
C PHE A 306 6.85 -7.27 -12.13
N TYR A 307 7.73 -7.44 -13.08
CA TYR A 307 7.42 -7.78 -14.47
C TYR A 307 7.73 -9.24 -14.76
N GLU A 308 6.82 -9.90 -15.47
CA GLU A 308 6.95 -11.28 -15.91
C GLU A 308 6.50 -11.46 -17.35
N LEU A 309 7.06 -12.47 -18.01
CA LEU A 309 6.48 -13.08 -19.19
C LEU A 309 5.76 -14.36 -18.77
N MET A 310 4.45 -14.33 -18.80
CA MET A 310 3.59 -15.50 -18.58
C MET A 310 3.73 -16.45 -19.75
N LEU A 311 3.77 -17.77 -19.48
CA LEU A 311 3.84 -18.82 -20.49
C LEU A 311 2.69 -19.80 -20.31
N ASN A 312 2.03 -20.18 -21.38
CA ASN A 312 1.09 -21.28 -21.39
C ASN A 312 1.85 -22.60 -21.53
N ASN A 313 1.95 -23.38 -20.45
CA ASN A 313 2.74 -24.63 -20.43
C ASN A 313 2.05 -25.77 -21.19
N GLU A 314 0.79 -25.65 -21.57
CA GLU A 314 0.14 -26.61 -22.47
C GLU A 314 0.62 -26.42 -23.92
N THR A 315 0.76 -25.17 -24.35
CA THR A 315 1.23 -24.83 -25.70
C THR A 315 2.75 -24.76 -25.82
N LEU A 316 3.46 -24.54 -24.71
CA LEU A 316 4.92 -24.63 -24.57
C LEU A 316 5.28 -25.77 -23.57
N PRO A 317 5.01 -27.04 -23.89
CA PRO A 317 5.08 -28.13 -22.91
C PRO A 317 6.52 -28.50 -22.49
N ASP A 318 7.50 -28.28 -23.36
CA ASP A 318 8.89 -28.63 -23.09
C ASP A 318 9.63 -27.51 -22.36
N ALA A 319 10.18 -27.78 -21.18
CA ALA A 319 10.94 -26.81 -20.41
C ALA A 319 12.18 -26.25 -21.18
N ARG A 320 12.73 -27.01 -22.15
CA ARG A 320 13.80 -26.55 -23.04
C ARG A 320 13.31 -25.45 -23.99
N LEU A 321 12.06 -25.56 -24.48
CA LEU A 321 11.42 -24.53 -25.31
C LEU A 321 11.23 -23.26 -24.49
N ARG A 322 10.72 -23.37 -23.25
CA ARG A 322 10.56 -22.22 -22.35
C ARG A 322 11.92 -21.60 -21.97
N ARG A 323 12.97 -22.42 -21.80
CA ARG A 323 14.33 -21.92 -21.60
C ARG A 323 14.86 -21.18 -22.81
N ALA A 324 14.60 -21.66 -24.02
CA ALA A 324 14.99 -20.98 -25.26
C ALA A 324 14.31 -19.60 -25.38
N VAL A 325 13.03 -19.50 -25.02
CA VAL A 325 12.32 -18.19 -24.94
C VAL A 325 13.03 -17.26 -23.96
N GLU A 326 13.41 -17.74 -22.77
CA GLU A 326 14.13 -16.92 -21.79
C GLU A 326 15.48 -16.42 -22.30
N LEU A 327 16.30 -17.32 -22.88
CA LEU A 327 17.63 -17.00 -23.40
C LEU A 327 17.61 -16.09 -24.63
N ALA A 328 16.52 -16.08 -25.38
CA ALA A 328 16.34 -15.17 -26.50
C ALA A 328 16.17 -13.71 -26.07
N LEU A 329 15.67 -13.45 -24.85
CA LEU A 329 15.35 -12.11 -24.37
C LEU A 329 16.58 -11.38 -23.83
N ASP A 330 16.82 -10.16 -24.31
CA ASP A 330 17.76 -9.21 -23.73
C ASP A 330 17.07 -8.47 -22.57
N LYS A 331 17.02 -9.12 -21.40
CA LYS A 331 16.33 -8.59 -20.23
C LYS A 331 16.88 -7.24 -19.77
N GLU A 332 18.20 -7.00 -19.91
CA GLU A 332 18.82 -5.72 -19.55
C GLU A 332 18.32 -4.59 -20.45
N LEU A 333 18.32 -4.79 -21.77
CA LEU A 333 17.80 -3.80 -22.71
C LEU A 333 16.30 -3.56 -22.52
N LEU A 334 15.51 -4.64 -22.36
CA LEU A 334 14.06 -4.57 -22.14
C LEU A 334 13.74 -3.83 -20.84
N CYS A 335 14.48 -4.12 -19.76
CA CYS A 335 14.36 -3.46 -18.47
C CYS A 335 14.71 -1.97 -18.58
N LEU A 336 15.83 -1.64 -19.19
CA LEU A 336 16.27 -0.25 -19.38
C LEU A 336 15.21 0.59 -20.13
N GLN A 337 14.67 0.05 -21.21
CA GLN A 337 13.67 0.72 -22.04
C GLN A 337 12.31 0.87 -21.35
N SER A 338 11.92 -0.15 -20.57
CA SER A 338 10.61 -0.17 -19.88
C SER A 338 10.59 0.57 -18.56
N SER A 339 11.70 0.52 -17.81
CA SER A 339 11.80 1.05 -16.44
C SER A 339 12.63 2.33 -16.34
N GLN A 340 13.07 2.90 -17.47
CA GLN A 340 13.82 4.17 -17.52
C GLN A 340 15.07 4.17 -16.61
N GLY A 341 15.73 3.00 -16.49
CA GLY A 341 16.89 2.81 -15.61
C GLY A 341 16.58 2.57 -14.14
N LEU A 342 15.31 2.45 -13.77
CA LEU A 342 14.85 2.19 -12.39
C LEU A 342 14.52 0.70 -12.15
N GLY A 343 14.86 -0.16 -13.10
CA GLY A 343 14.63 -1.59 -13.02
C GLY A 343 15.89 -2.36 -12.60
N GLN A 344 15.68 -3.49 -11.96
CA GLN A 344 16.69 -4.49 -11.65
C GLN A 344 16.26 -5.83 -12.22
N VAL A 345 17.00 -6.34 -13.20
CA VAL A 345 16.75 -7.64 -13.83
C VAL A 345 16.86 -8.75 -12.78
N THR A 346 15.97 -9.73 -12.85
CA THR A 346 15.89 -10.80 -11.85
C THR A 346 15.73 -12.18 -12.49
N GLY A 347 16.20 -13.21 -11.79
CA GLY A 347 15.92 -14.62 -12.07
C GLY A 347 14.94 -15.25 -11.07
N SER A 348 14.41 -14.45 -10.13
CA SER A 348 13.51 -14.88 -9.07
C SER A 348 12.25 -14.02 -9.05
N TYR A 349 11.15 -14.59 -8.56
CA TYR A 349 9.91 -13.85 -8.28
C TYR A 349 9.91 -13.23 -6.86
N VAL A 350 10.83 -13.66 -6.01
CA VAL A 350 10.94 -13.15 -4.64
C VAL A 350 11.55 -11.75 -4.66
N VAL A 351 10.88 -10.83 -3.98
CA VAL A 351 11.32 -9.42 -3.92
C VAL A 351 12.72 -9.33 -3.34
N PRO A 352 13.65 -8.57 -3.94
CA PRO A 352 15.03 -8.47 -3.46
C PRO A 352 15.19 -7.99 -2.02
N THR A 353 14.22 -7.22 -1.50
CA THR A 353 14.20 -6.72 -0.12
C THR A 353 13.56 -7.68 0.88
N SER A 354 12.97 -8.79 0.43
CA SER A 354 12.41 -9.81 1.32
C SER A 354 13.52 -10.52 2.10
N VAL A 355 13.25 -10.84 3.36
CA VAL A 355 14.12 -11.70 4.18
C VAL A 355 14.28 -13.11 3.60
N TYR A 356 13.40 -13.49 2.68
CA TYR A 356 13.41 -14.76 1.95
C TYR A 356 14.08 -14.65 0.56
N ALA A 357 14.61 -13.47 0.20
CA ALA A 357 15.25 -13.31 -1.10
C ALA A 357 16.45 -14.24 -1.25
N PRO A 358 16.56 -14.98 -2.37
CA PRO A 358 17.71 -15.83 -2.61
C PRO A 358 18.97 -14.97 -2.75
N GLN A 359 20.07 -15.39 -2.11
CA GLN A 359 21.33 -14.62 -2.05
C GLN A 359 22.04 -14.52 -3.41
N GLU A 360 21.84 -15.46 -4.32
CA GLU A 360 22.57 -15.56 -5.60
C GLU A 360 21.64 -16.04 -6.74
N LYS A 361 20.61 -15.26 -7.10
CA LYS A 361 19.86 -15.53 -8.32
C LYS A 361 20.10 -14.46 -9.38
N THR A 362 21.08 -14.75 -10.23
CA THR A 362 21.30 -13.96 -11.46
C THR A 362 20.26 -14.32 -12.51
N ALA A 363 19.71 -13.32 -13.16
CA ALA A 363 18.90 -13.52 -14.36
C ALA A 363 19.73 -14.23 -15.45
N ALA A 364 19.05 -15.01 -16.26
CA ALA A 364 19.68 -15.59 -17.43
C ALA A 364 20.18 -14.47 -18.36
N ILE A 365 21.44 -14.57 -18.75
CA ILE A 365 22.03 -13.70 -19.77
C ILE A 365 21.55 -14.19 -21.15
N ARG A 366 21.26 -13.26 -22.04
CA ARG A 366 20.87 -13.55 -23.40
C ARG A 366 21.92 -14.42 -24.11
N ASP A 367 21.48 -15.52 -24.72
CA ASP A 367 22.28 -16.42 -25.52
C ASP A 367 21.43 -17.02 -26.64
N THR A 368 21.51 -16.38 -27.82
CA THR A 368 20.72 -16.80 -28.98
C THR A 368 21.19 -18.12 -29.56
N GLU A 369 22.49 -18.45 -29.48
CA GLU A 369 23.05 -19.69 -29.98
C GLU A 369 22.56 -20.88 -29.13
N GLU A 370 22.60 -20.75 -27.78
CA GLU A 370 22.03 -21.78 -26.90
C GLU A 370 20.50 -21.88 -27.08
N ALA A 371 19.80 -20.74 -27.27
CA ALA A 371 18.35 -20.73 -27.53
C ALA A 371 18.01 -21.55 -28.78
N GLU A 372 18.70 -21.32 -29.90
CA GLU A 372 18.51 -22.08 -31.16
C GLU A 372 18.79 -23.58 -30.96
N ALA A 373 19.86 -23.94 -30.22
CA ALA A 373 20.19 -25.33 -29.92
C ALA A 373 19.10 -26.00 -29.05
N LEU A 374 18.50 -25.28 -28.11
CA LEU A 374 17.40 -25.77 -27.27
C LEU A 374 16.09 -25.92 -28.07
N LEU A 375 15.79 -25.00 -28.98
CA LEU A 375 14.63 -25.11 -29.90
C LEU A 375 14.72 -26.37 -30.75
N ALA A 376 15.91 -26.64 -31.31
CA ALA A 376 16.13 -27.85 -32.10
C ALA A 376 15.97 -29.13 -31.25
N LYS A 377 16.49 -29.14 -30.01
CA LYS A 377 16.34 -30.27 -29.06
C LYS A 377 14.89 -30.46 -28.57
N ALA A 378 14.12 -29.39 -28.47
CA ALA A 378 12.70 -29.42 -28.10
C ALA A 378 11.79 -29.78 -29.28
N GLY A 379 12.34 -29.87 -30.52
CA GLY A 379 11.57 -30.17 -31.72
C GLY A 379 10.64 -29.04 -32.15
N TYR A 380 11.03 -27.78 -31.91
CA TYR A 380 10.22 -26.63 -32.32
C TYR A 380 10.07 -26.61 -33.84
N ASP A 381 8.82 -26.63 -34.30
CA ASP A 381 8.44 -26.75 -35.72
C ASP A 381 8.38 -25.41 -36.47
N GLY A 382 8.69 -24.31 -35.78
CA GLY A 382 8.61 -22.96 -36.33
C GLY A 382 7.22 -22.37 -36.36
N ARG A 383 6.27 -22.90 -35.58
CA ARG A 383 4.93 -22.30 -35.43
C ARG A 383 5.03 -20.87 -34.86
N THR A 384 4.04 -20.07 -35.14
CA THR A 384 3.92 -18.74 -34.58
C THR A 384 3.14 -18.80 -33.26
N PHE A 385 3.69 -18.19 -32.19
CA PHE A 385 3.01 -18.05 -30.91
C PHE A 385 2.28 -16.70 -30.83
N THR A 386 1.25 -16.63 -30.00
CA THR A 386 0.59 -15.38 -29.64
C THR A 386 1.28 -14.75 -28.43
N LEU A 387 1.55 -13.43 -28.47
CA LEU A 387 2.07 -12.65 -27.37
C LEU A 387 1.07 -11.55 -27.01
N ALA A 388 0.30 -11.75 -25.95
CA ALA A 388 -0.66 -10.76 -25.48
C ALA A 388 0.02 -9.67 -24.64
N CYS A 389 -0.42 -8.43 -24.82
CA CYS A 389 0.03 -7.30 -24.01
C CYS A 389 -1.05 -6.23 -23.90
N THR A 390 -0.92 -5.33 -22.90
CA THR A 390 -1.73 -4.12 -22.85
C THR A 390 -1.16 -3.05 -23.78
N SER A 391 -1.99 -2.07 -24.17
CA SER A 391 -1.55 -0.96 -25.03
C SER A 391 -0.34 -0.20 -24.48
N SER A 392 -0.26 -0.04 -23.15
CA SER A 392 0.89 0.60 -22.48
C SER A 392 2.20 -0.20 -22.61
N ARG A 393 2.13 -1.49 -22.98
CA ARG A 393 3.29 -2.39 -23.15
C ARG A 393 3.55 -2.80 -24.61
N ALA A 394 2.83 -2.21 -25.58
CA ALA A 394 2.99 -2.56 -26.99
C ALA A 394 4.43 -2.33 -27.49
N GLY A 395 5.11 -1.26 -27.02
CA GLY A 395 6.53 -1.02 -27.34
C GLY A 395 7.46 -2.11 -26.78
N LEU A 396 7.21 -2.56 -25.55
CA LEU A 396 7.95 -3.67 -24.93
C LEU A 396 7.71 -4.98 -25.68
N ALA A 397 6.46 -5.27 -26.06
CA ALA A 397 6.12 -6.45 -26.84
C ALA A 397 6.84 -6.47 -28.21
N ALA A 398 6.94 -5.32 -28.89
CA ALA A 398 7.67 -5.22 -30.15
C ALA A 398 9.17 -5.52 -30.00
N LEU A 399 9.81 -5.04 -28.92
CA LEU A 399 11.20 -5.37 -28.61
C LEU A 399 11.39 -6.84 -28.29
N MET A 400 10.48 -7.44 -27.52
CA MET A 400 10.50 -8.88 -27.25
C MET A 400 10.30 -9.70 -28.53
N GLN A 401 9.38 -9.30 -29.40
CA GLN A 401 9.17 -9.94 -30.71
C GLN A 401 10.45 -9.95 -31.54
N GLN A 402 11.18 -8.82 -31.57
CA GLN A 402 12.46 -8.74 -32.26
C GLN A 402 13.48 -9.69 -31.64
N ASN A 403 13.65 -9.68 -30.32
CA ASN A 403 14.59 -10.58 -29.64
C ASN A 403 14.29 -12.06 -29.91
N LEU A 404 13.00 -12.44 -29.84
CA LEU A 404 12.55 -13.81 -30.11
C LEU A 404 12.80 -14.21 -31.57
N ALA A 405 12.55 -13.29 -32.52
CA ALA A 405 12.78 -13.54 -33.94
C ALA A 405 14.26 -13.76 -34.26
N GLU A 406 15.18 -13.06 -33.58
CA GLU A 406 16.64 -13.22 -33.74
C GLU A 406 17.11 -14.63 -33.30
N ALA A 407 16.38 -15.30 -32.40
CA ALA A 407 16.61 -16.70 -32.00
C ALA A 407 15.71 -17.70 -32.79
N GLY A 408 15.03 -17.25 -33.82
CA GLY A 408 14.17 -18.11 -34.65
C GLY A 408 12.78 -18.39 -34.10
N ILE A 409 12.35 -17.73 -33.00
CA ILE A 409 11.02 -17.87 -32.41
C ILE A 409 10.09 -16.80 -33.00
N ARG A 410 8.99 -17.24 -33.61
CA ARG A 410 8.01 -16.33 -34.20
C ARG A 410 6.86 -16.06 -33.26
N VAL A 411 6.53 -14.77 -33.07
CA VAL A 411 5.37 -14.34 -32.27
C VAL A 411 4.55 -13.30 -32.99
N GLU A 412 3.24 -13.34 -32.81
CA GLU A 412 2.28 -12.30 -33.21
C GLU A 412 1.79 -11.59 -31.95
N ILE A 413 1.82 -10.24 -31.99
CA ILE A 413 1.42 -9.42 -30.85
C ILE A 413 -0.08 -9.17 -30.91
N GLU A 414 -0.77 -9.44 -29.80
CA GLU A 414 -2.16 -9.11 -29.59
C GLU A 414 -2.30 -8.07 -28.47
N THR A 415 -2.90 -6.92 -28.79
CA THR A 415 -3.08 -5.84 -27.80
C THR A 415 -4.50 -5.86 -27.28
N VAL A 416 -4.64 -6.07 -25.96
CA VAL A 416 -5.91 -6.20 -25.26
C VAL A 416 -5.91 -5.39 -23.97
N ASP A 417 -7.06 -5.24 -23.31
CA ASP A 417 -7.12 -4.71 -21.95
C ASP A 417 -6.64 -5.74 -20.91
N SER A 418 -6.36 -5.27 -19.68
CA SER A 418 -5.79 -6.13 -18.64
C SER A 418 -6.73 -7.29 -18.23
N ALA A 419 -8.04 -7.06 -18.16
CA ALA A 419 -8.99 -8.11 -17.78
C ALA A 419 -9.05 -9.20 -18.85
N THR A 420 -9.11 -8.82 -20.12
CA THR A 420 -9.08 -9.72 -21.28
C THR A 420 -7.77 -10.51 -21.34
N LEU A 421 -6.62 -9.87 -21.00
CA LEU A 421 -5.32 -10.53 -20.98
C LEU A 421 -5.31 -11.69 -19.95
N PHE A 422 -5.70 -11.41 -18.71
CA PHE A 422 -5.69 -12.44 -17.66
C PHE A 422 -6.75 -13.54 -17.89
N ALA A 423 -7.95 -13.16 -18.35
CA ALA A 423 -8.97 -14.13 -18.74
C ALA A 423 -8.47 -15.03 -19.89
N GLY A 424 -7.89 -14.45 -20.93
CA GLY A 424 -7.36 -15.19 -22.08
C GLY A 424 -6.19 -16.10 -21.72
N MET A 425 -5.32 -15.70 -20.76
CA MET A 425 -4.30 -16.61 -20.23
C MET A 425 -4.92 -17.76 -19.44
N SER A 426 -5.90 -17.47 -18.57
CA SER A 426 -6.64 -18.50 -17.80
C SER A 426 -7.38 -19.48 -18.70
N ASP A 427 -7.93 -19.02 -19.82
CA ASP A 427 -8.69 -19.83 -20.79
C ASP A 427 -7.77 -20.53 -21.83
N GLY A 428 -6.44 -20.30 -21.76
CA GLY A 428 -5.47 -20.89 -22.70
C GLY A 428 -5.49 -20.29 -24.10
N ILE A 429 -6.07 -19.11 -24.29
CA ILE A 429 -6.19 -18.42 -25.60
C ILE A 429 -4.82 -17.94 -26.09
N TYR A 430 -3.97 -17.44 -25.17
CA TYR A 430 -2.65 -16.92 -25.52
C TYR A 430 -1.55 -17.89 -25.14
N ASP A 431 -0.50 -17.95 -25.96
CA ASP A 431 0.71 -18.74 -25.67
C ASP A 431 1.60 -18.04 -24.65
N MET A 432 1.69 -16.69 -24.76
CA MET A 432 2.49 -15.84 -23.89
C MET A 432 1.77 -14.53 -23.60
N ALA A 433 2.04 -13.94 -22.43
CA ALA A 433 1.56 -12.59 -22.11
C ALA A 433 2.54 -11.81 -21.25
N ILE A 434 2.65 -10.50 -21.50
CA ILE A 434 3.45 -9.58 -20.68
C ILE A 434 2.58 -9.06 -19.54
N ALA A 435 2.90 -9.46 -18.32
CA ALA A 435 2.20 -9.01 -17.13
C ALA A 435 3.09 -8.23 -16.16
N SER A 436 2.47 -7.51 -15.26
CA SER A 436 3.14 -6.96 -14.08
C SER A 436 2.21 -6.94 -12.88
N HIS A 437 2.82 -7.05 -11.72
CA HIS A 437 2.14 -7.13 -10.43
C HIS A 437 2.80 -6.23 -9.41
N THR A 438 2.04 -5.80 -8.40
CA THR A 438 2.61 -5.19 -7.21
C THR A 438 3.23 -6.30 -6.36
N PRO A 439 4.54 -6.31 -6.13
CA PRO A 439 5.19 -7.33 -5.31
C PRO A 439 4.88 -7.13 -3.82
N ASN A 440 5.06 -8.19 -3.06
CA ASN A 440 4.91 -8.22 -1.61
C ASN A 440 6.14 -8.91 -1.00
N ALA A 441 6.54 -8.52 0.20
CA ALA A 441 7.67 -9.11 0.91
C ALA A 441 7.48 -10.60 1.27
N LEU A 442 6.23 -11.09 1.30
CA LEU A 442 5.92 -12.50 1.54
C LEU A 442 6.26 -13.37 0.34
N PRO A 443 6.93 -14.51 0.53
CA PRO A 443 7.37 -15.36 -0.58
C PRO A 443 6.23 -16.03 -1.33
N LEU A 444 5.08 -16.23 -0.69
CA LEU A 444 3.93 -16.93 -1.27
C LEU A 444 2.97 -16.03 -2.05
N TRP A 445 3.07 -14.71 -1.93
CA TRP A 445 2.15 -13.72 -2.53
C TRP A 445 1.85 -13.97 -4.02
N PHE A 446 2.85 -14.46 -4.73
CA PHE A 446 2.77 -14.65 -6.19
C PHE A 446 2.27 -16.04 -6.55
N VAL A 447 2.77 -17.08 -5.89
CA VAL A 447 2.55 -18.48 -6.29
C VAL A 447 1.24 -19.08 -5.79
N GLU A 448 0.77 -18.68 -4.62
CA GLU A 448 -0.44 -19.25 -4.01
C GLU A 448 -1.68 -19.13 -4.89
N SER A 449 -1.86 -17.99 -5.55
CA SER A 449 -3.03 -17.75 -6.39
C SER A 449 -2.91 -18.28 -7.82
N ARG A 450 -1.74 -18.84 -8.22
CA ARG A 450 -1.47 -19.23 -9.62
C ARG A 450 -1.23 -20.71 -9.82
N PHE A 451 -0.94 -21.44 -8.74
CA PHE A 451 -0.62 -22.86 -8.75
C PHE A 451 -1.65 -23.66 -7.94
N THR A 452 -2.95 -23.36 -8.13
CA THR A 452 -4.08 -24.08 -7.51
C THR A 452 -4.94 -24.74 -8.58
N GLU A 453 -5.72 -25.76 -8.20
CA GLU A 453 -6.66 -26.41 -9.13
C GLU A 453 -7.71 -25.43 -9.69
N GLY A 454 -8.11 -24.43 -8.88
CA GLY A 454 -9.08 -23.41 -9.29
C GLY A 454 -8.47 -22.25 -10.08
N ASN A 455 -7.13 -22.11 -10.09
CA ASN A 455 -6.43 -21.03 -10.81
C ASN A 455 -5.02 -21.50 -11.21
N ASN A 456 -4.95 -22.27 -12.29
CA ASN A 456 -3.70 -22.69 -12.92
C ASN A 456 -3.39 -21.78 -14.12
N LEU A 457 -3.03 -20.55 -13.82
CA LEU A 457 -2.86 -19.48 -14.81
C LEU A 457 -1.83 -19.78 -15.89
N PHE A 458 -0.87 -20.67 -15.60
CA PHE A 458 0.20 -21.04 -16.52
C PHE A 458 -0.04 -22.39 -17.21
N HIS A 459 -1.18 -23.04 -17.01
CA HIS A 459 -1.51 -24.37 -17.57
C HIS A 459 -0.44 -25.43 -17.30
N VAL A 460 0.09 -25.45 -16.07
CA VAL A 460 1.04 -26.48 -15.64
C VAL A 460 0.32 -27.82 -15.50
N ALA A 461 0.85 -28.87 -16.14
CA ALA A 461 0.20 -30.17 -16.19
C ALA A 461 0.16 -30.91 -14.84
N ASP A 462 1.19 -30.74 -14.00
CA ASP A 462 1.27 -31.30 -12.65
C ASP A 462 1.58 -30.20 -11.64
N LEU A 463 0.58 -29.82 -10.85
CA LEU A 463 0.70 -28.82 -9.79
C LEU A 463 1.25 -29.39 -8.48
N SER A 464 1.28 -30.72 -8.32
CA SER A 464 1.61 -31.38 -7.04
C SER A 464 2.94 -30.93 -6.42
N PRO A 465 4.07 -30.83 -7.17
CA PRO A 465 5.34 -30.42 -6.57
C PRO A 465 5.30 -28.96 -6.08
N TYR A 466 4.60 -28.06 -6.79
CA TYR A 466 4.46 -26.67 -6.37
C TYR A 466 3.59 -26.55 -5.13
N GLN A 467 2.44 -27.22 -5.11
CA GLN A 467 1.49 -27.22 -3.99
C GLN A 467 2.12 -27.81 -2.72
N ALA A 468 2.93 -28.86 -2.86
CA ALA A 468 3.65 -29.45 -1.72
C ALA A 468 4.62 -28.45 -1.09
N LEU A 469 5.42 -27.73 -1.89
CA LEU A 469 6.35 -26.71 -1.40
C LEU A 469 5.63 -25.48 -0.86
N ILE A 470 4.58 -25.00 -1.53
CA ILE A 470 3.74 -23.89 -1.04
C ILE A 470 3.17 -24.24 0.35
N SER A 471 2.64 -25.46 0.52
CA SER A 471 2.11 -25.91 1.80
C SER A 471 3.20 -26.01 2.86
N ALA A 472 4.39 -26.53 2.51
CA ALA A 472 5.52 -26.61 3.41
C ALA A 472 6.00 -25.22 3.87
N VAL A 473 6.15 -24.26 2.95
CA VAL A 473 6.51 -22.87 3.26
C VAL A 473 5.47 -22.22 4.19
N ARG A 474 4.18 -22.48 3.93
CA ARG A 474 3.09 -21.91 4.75
C ARG A 474 3.13 -22.41 6.20
N THR A 475 3.49 -23.67 6.41
CA THR A 475 3.44 -24.32 7.73
C THR A 475 4.76 -24.25 8.50
N GLU A 476 5.90 -24.02 7.82
CA GLU A 476 7.21 -23.91 8.46
C GLU A 476 7.33 -22.59 9.24
N ARG A 477 7.84 -22.66 10.48
CA ARG A 477 7.96 -21.54 11.42
C ARG A 477 9.37 -21.17 11.77
N ASP A 478 10.31 -22.11 11.61
CA ASP A 478 11.72 -21.80 11.74
C ASP A 478 12.14 -20.99 10.50
N GLN A 479 12.54 -19.74 10.69
CA GLN A 479 12.87 -18.84 9.58
C GLN A 479 13.96 -19.39 8.65
N PRO A 480 15.08 -19.96 9.13
CA PRO A 480 16.08 -20.59 8.27
C PRO A 480 15.54 -21.79 7.47
N ALA A 481 14.74 -22.65 8.10
CA ALA A 481 14.12 -23.79 7.41
C ALA A 481 13.12 -23.31 6.35
N ARG A 482 12.34 -22.30 6.67
CA ARG A 482 11.39 -21.69 5.74
C ARG A 482 12.08 -21.03 4.55
N GLN A 483 13.19 -20.33 4.80
CA GLN A 483 14.01 -19.75 3.73
C GLN A 483 14.54 -20.83 2.78
N ALA A 484 14.98 -21.98 3.29
CA ALA A 484 15.42 -23.11 2.47
C ALA A 484 14.27 -23.67 1.59
N LEU A 485 13.04 -23.76 2.12
CA LEU A 485 11.86 -24.17 1.35
C LEU A 485 11.48 -23.16 0.27
N VAL A 486 11.58 -21.87 0.56
CA VAL A 486 11.37 -20.80 -0.45
C VAL A 486 12.40 -20.90 -1.56
N GLU A 487 13.67 -21.16 -1.21
CA GLU A 487 14.74 -21.35 -2.18
C GLU A 487 14.51 -22.61 -3.04
N GLU A 488 14.01 -23.70 -2.45
CA GLU A 488 13.65 -24.92 -3.17
C GLU A 488 12.50 -24.66 -4.15
N LEU A 489 11.45 -23.93 -3.74
CA LEU A 489 10.33 -23.53 -4.60
C LEU A 489 10.80 -22.64 -5.75
N ASP A 490 11.63 -21.64 -5.47
CA ASP A 490 12.18 -20.74 -6.46
C ASP A 490 13.13 -21.47 -7.45
N ASN A 491 13.87 -22.50 -6.99
CA ASN A 491 14.67 -23.37 -7.84
C ASN A 491 13.82 -24.23 -8.75
N LEU A 492 12.71 -24.78 -8.24
CA LEU A 492 11.75 -25.53 -9.05
C LEU A 492 11.16 -24.64 -10.16
N LEU A 493 10.73 -23.44 -9.81
CA LEU A 493 10.21 -22.45 -10.77
C LEU A 493 11.27 -22.06 -11.81
N ALA A 494 12.52 -21.88 -11.41
CA ALA A 494 13.61 -21.58 -12.31
C ALA A 494 13.99 -22.76 -13.22
N GLN A 495 13.79 -24.02 -12.79
CA GLN A 495 14.05 -25.20 -13.58
C GLN A 495 12.93 -25.44 -14.59
N GLU A 496 11.68 -25.43 -14.14
CA GLU A 496 10.51 -25.73 -14.96
C GLU A 496 10.03 -24.56 -15.82
N ARG A 497 10.30 -23.33 -15.40
CA ARG A 497 9.94 -22.08 -16.09
C ARG A 497 8.48 -21.98 -16.51
N PRO A 498 7.53 -22.12 -15.58
CA PRO A 498 6.12 -21.93 -15.94
C PRO A 498 5.83 -20.48 -16.36
N PHE A 499 6.65 -19.55 -15.94
CA PHE A 499 6.75 -18.16 -16.36
C PHE A 499 8.23 -17.73 -16.34
N ILE A 500 8.54 -16.56 -16.89
CA ILE A 500 9.89 -15.98 -16.88
C ILE A 500 9.87 -14.70 -16.06
N PRO A 501 10.56 -14.65 -14.90
CA PRO A 501 10.83 -13.41 -14.19
C PRO A 501 11.66 -12.49 -15.08
N LEU A 502 11.26 -11.21 -15.16
CA LEU A 502 11.95 -10.25 -16.02
C LEU A 502 12.77 -9.27 -15.17
N TRP A 503 12.10 -8.39 -14.44
CA TRP A 503 12.73 -7.41 -13.55
C TRP A 503 11.76 -6.91 -12.49
N PHE A 504 12.33 -6.34 -11.45
CA PHE A 504 11.64 -5.45 -10.53
C PHE A 504 11.92 -3.99 -10.89
N SER A 505 10.96 -3.10 -10.72
CA SER A 505 11.18 -1.66 -10.87
C SER A 505 10.67 -0.90 -9.66
N THR A 506 11.32 0.23 -9.36
CA THR A 506 10.90 1.19 -8.34
C THR A 506 10.17 2.36 -8.97
N ALA A 507 9.27 3.01 -8.20
CA ALA A 507 8.64 4.25 -8.61
C ALA A 507 9.54 5.45 -8.31
N LEU A 508 9.44 6.53 -9.11
CA LEU A 508 9.92 7.85 -8.76
C LEU A 508 8.84 8.63 -8.02
N HIS A 509 9.26 9.34 -6.99
CA HIS A 509 8.45 10.29 -6.23
C HIS A 509 9.05 11.69 -6.34
N VAL A 510 8.20 12.71 -6.23
CA VAL A 510 8.62 14.11 -6.29
C VAL A 510 8.04 14.85 -5.10
N GLN A 511 8.88 15.64 -4.44
CA GLN A 511 8.49 16.45 -3.29
C GLN A 511 9.20 17.81 -3.26
N SER A 512 8.63 18.72 -2.49
CA SER A 512 9.32 19.97 -2.10
C SER A 512 10.52 19.66 -1.20
N PRO A 513 11.67 20.32 -1.39
CA PRO A 513 12.82 20.17 -0.49
C PRO A 513 12.55 20.71 0.94
N THR A 514 11.41 21.38 1.15
CA THR A 514 11.02 21.88 2.47
C THR A 514 10.36 20.82 3.35
N VAL A 515 9.95 19.68 2.80
CA VAL A 515 9.37 18.57 3.56
C VAL A 515 10.33 17.38 3.54
N THR A 516 10.58 16.81 4.72
CA THR A 516 11.47 15.66 4.93
C THR A 516 10.79 14.60 5.78
N GLY A 517 11.33 13.38 5.81
CA GLY A 517 10.85 12.27 6.65
C GLY A 517 9.73 11.46 6.02
N ILE A 518 9.37 11.70 4.75
CA ILE A 518 8.37 10.89 4.05
C ILE A 518 8.98 9.53 3.73
N ASP A 519 8.37 8.46 4.23
CA ASP A 519 8.66 7.10 3.80
C ASP A 519 7.81 6.76 2.58
N TYR A 520 8.43 6.33 1.50
CA TYR A 520 7.75 5.99 0.26
C TYR A 520 7.48 4.48 0.21
N PRO A 521 6.25 4.04 0.50
CA PRO A 521 5.91 2.62 0.55
C PRO A 521 6.02 1.98 -0.83
N SER A 522 6.42 0.71 -0.86
CA SER A 522 6.57 -0.04 -2.10
C SER A 522 5.25 -0.41 -2.77
N ALA A 523 4.26 -0.75 -1.98
CA ALA A 523 3.05 -1.43 -2.45
C ALA A 523 1.74 -0.72 -2.09
N SER A 524 1.74 0.19 -1.14
CA SER A 524 0.58 1.00 -0.81
C SER A 524 0.85 2.45 -1.17
N PHE A 525 -0.19 3.15 -1.64
CA PHE A 525 -0.10 4.59 -1.92
C PHE A 525 -0.12 5.43 -0.64
N SER A 526 -0.19 4.79 0.53
CA SER A 526 -0.33 5.44 1.81
C SER A 526 1.03 5.59 2.49
N ASN A 527 1.44 6.83 2.67
CA ASN A 527 2.57 7.20 3.54
C ASN A 527 2.05 7.29 4.96
N GLU A 528 2.30 6.27 5.76
CA GLU A 528 1.74 6.17 7.11
C GLU A 528 2.56 6.91 8.17
N ASN A 529 3.87 7.08 7.94
CA ASN A 529 4.84 7.61 8.91
C ASN A 529 4.76 9.14 9.12
N VAL A 530 3.58 9.70 9.15
CA VAL A 530 3.36 11.16 9.23
C VAL A 530 3.99 11.79 10.48
N TRP A 531 4.23 11.02 11.54
CA TRP A 531 4.92 11.45 12.75
C TRP A 531 6.39 11.80 12.52
N ASP A 532 7.02 11.33 11.43
CA ASP A 532 8.39 11.63 11.03
C ASP A 532 8.46 12.83 10.07
N TRP A 533 7.32 13.29 9.53
CA TRP A 533 7.29 14.37 8.56
C TRP A 533 7.61 15.71 9.24
N VAL A 534 8.55 16.43 8.65
CA VAL A 534 8.94 17.77 9.12
C VAL A 534 8.90 18.74 7.95
N LYS A 535 8.19 19.85 8.12
CA LYS A 535 8.23 20.99 7.19
C LYS A 535 9.05 22.10 7.79
N ARG A 536 10.03 22.61 7.02
CA ARG A 536 10.94 23.70 7.39
C ARG A 536 10.56 25.02 6.72
#